data_37a7c37ca6bdde702504218cf3ef18e1
#
_entry.id   37a7c37ca6bdde702504218cf3ef18e1
#
_cell.length_a   1.000
_cell.length_b   1.000
_cell.length_c   1.000
_cell.angle_alpha   90.00
_cell.angle_beta   90.00
_cell.angle_gamma   90.00
#
_symmetry.space_group_name_H-M   'P 1'
#
loop_
_entity.id
_entity.type
_entity.pdbx_description
1 polymer ?
#
loop_
_entity_poly.entity_id
_entity_poly.type
_entity_poly.pdbx_seq_one_letter_code
_entity_poly.pdbx_strand_id
1 'polypeptide(L)'
;HEQSFRNVTLNGLECKSMEEVMIANFLYLHQVEFEYESFYPMDAADRNPDFGHYQPDFYLPDFALYHEHYGIDENGNVPDYFGFKPPFRSATEQYQSGMQWKTTIHEKYQTRLIKTYSFQNRKGTLLKAFKIQLEENGVALNKRPPGEILSMVKRLDDYEDFMGLVYTFLNLMKSNNASVEQLKAKATDQRFKVFLGVFAPLYQAYQMELTRTKSIDYNDMVNLATSHILSGEFRKTYKYILVDEFQDMSLGRYDLLKALKSANPDAKLYAVGDDWQSIFRFTGSDISIITEFSKHLGITAENGVLQTYRFNDEILNLSSGFIQRNPAQLKKRLSSPYQAKRSSFELVPINTFGNKANRTLQKFDALNSLIRKIAMNYPKATIFLIGRYHHNAPPDLRELQKNYPSNRIAYHTAHACKGLTCDVSILLD
;
A
#
# COMPACT_ATOMS: atom_id res chain seq x y z
N HIS A 1 -11.59 2.66 -12.79
CA HIS A 1 -11.61 1.19 -12.71
C HIS A 1 -12.36 0.82 -11.44
N GLU A 2 -13.65 0.50 -11.57
CA GLU A 2 -14.37 -0.28 -10.57
C GLU A 2 -13.77 -1.68 -10.59
N GLN A 3 -12.88 -1.97 -9.64
CA GLN A 3 -12.56 -3.34 -9.30
C GLN A 3 -13.85 -3.93 -8.68
N SER A 4 -14.49 -4.84 -9.41
CA SER A 4 -15.52 -5.69 -8.83
C SER A 4 -14.86 -6.50 -7.71
N PHE A 5 -15.13 -6.12 -6.47
CA PHE A 5 -14.74 -6.92 -5.32
C PHE A 5 -15.42 -8.28 -5.46
N ARG A 6 -14.66 -9.32 -5.70
CA ARG A 6 -15.19 -10.69 -5.66
C ARG A 6 -15.44 -11.02 -4.20
N ASN A 7 -16.69 -11.36 -3.87
CA ASN A 7 -17.07 -11.83 -2.53
C ASN A 7 -16.61 -13.29 -2.35
N VAL A 8 -15.31 -13.53 -2.37
CA VAL A 8 -14.71 -14.86 -2.28
C VAL A 8 -14.07 -15.07 -0.91
N THR A 9 -14.33 -16.20 -0.31
CA THR A 9 -13.81 -16.62 1.01
C THR A 9 -12.39 -17.17 0.93
N LEU A 10 -11.75 -17.40 2.08
CA LEU A 10 -10.41 -18.00 2.19
C LEU A 10 -10.33 -19.41 1.61
N ASN A 11 -11.44 -20.15 1.58
CA ASN A 11 -11.53 -21.49 0.97
C ASN A 11 -12.06 -21.48 -0.47
N GLY A 12 -12.22 -20.30 -1.09
CA GLY A 12 -12.59 -20.15 -2.49
C GLY A 12 -14.10 -20.17 -2.77
N LEU A 13 -14.94 -20.14 -1.74
CA LEU A 13 -16.40 -20.05 -1.90
C LEU A 13 -16.80 -18.62 -2.29
N GLU A 14 -17.66 -18.46 -3.28
CA GLU A 14 -18.24 -17.18 -3.68
C GLU A 14 -19.57 -16.97 -2.92
N CYS A 15 -19.68 -15.87 -2.17
CA CYS A 15 -20.86 -15.49 -1.42
C CYS A 15 -21.56 -14.29 -2.06
N LYS A 16 -22.85 -14.07 -1.70
CA LYS A 16 -23.66 -12.96 -2.22
C LYS A 16 -23.25 -11.60 -1.64
N SER A 17 -22.71 -11.58 -0.43
CA SER A 17 -22.30 -10.35 0.25
C SER A 17 -20.97 -10.49 0.97
N MET A 18 -20.29 -9.35 1.23
CA MET A 18 -19.06 -9.32 2.03
C MET A 18 -19.32 -9.74 3.49
N GLU A 19 -20.51 -9.50 4.02
CA GLU A 19 -20.88 -9.90 5.39
C GLU A 19 -20.98 -11.42 5.49
N GLU A 20 -21.53 -12.08 4.47
CA GLU A 20 -21.52 -13.55 4.36
C GLU A 20 -20.11 -14.10 4.20
N VAL A 21 -19.22 -13.45 3.43
CA VAL A 21 -17.79 -13.81 3.38
C VAL A 21 -17.14 -13.77 4.77
N MET A 22 -17.46 -12.74 5.58
CA MET A 22 -16.94 -12.62 6.94
C MET A 22 -17.42 -13.78 7.84
N ILE A 23 -18.69 -14.15 7.73
CA ILE A 23 -19.29 -15.26 8.46
C ILE A 23 -18.71 -16.60 8.02
N ALA A 24 -18.65 -16.86 6.72
CA ALA A 24 -18.04 -18.07 6.15
C ALA A 24 -16.57 -18.22 6.57
N ASN A 25 -15.80 -17.15 6.47
CA ASN A 25 -14.39 -17.15 6.91
C ASN A 25 -14.28 -17.39 8.43
N PHE A 26 -15.20 -16.84 9.23
CA PHE A 26 -15.22 -17.11 10.68
C PHE A 26 -15.42 -18.59 10.97
N LEU A 27 -16.43 -19.22 10.34
CA LEU A 27 -16.67 -20.66 10.47
C LEU A 27 -15.45 -21.49 10.03
N TYR A 28 -14.95 -21.20 8.85
CA TYR A 28 -13.79 -21.87 8.27
C TYR A 28 -12.52 -21.77 9.15
N LEU A 29 -12.23 -20.57 9.67
CA LEU A 29 -11.09 -20.33 10.55
C LEU A 29 -11.22 -21.01 11.92
N HIS A 30 -12.44 -21.36 12.33
CA HIS A 30 -12.72 -22.09 13.55
C HIS A 30 -12.99 -23.58 13.32
N GLN A 31 -12.73 -24.09 12.11
CA GLN A 31 -12.89 -25.50 11.74
C GLN A 31 -14.33 -26.00 11.93
N VAL A 32 -15.32 -25.15 11.68
CA VAL A 32 -16.72 -25.51 11.69
C VAL A 32 -17.14 -25.84 10.25
N GLU A 33 -17.61 -27.05 10.01
CA GLU A 33 -18.16 -27.45 8.71
C GLU A 33 -19.49 -26.75 8.48
N PHE A 34 -19.69 -26.27 7.24
CA PHE A 34 -20.91 -25.58 6.84
C PHE A 34 -21.23 -25.80 5.36
N GLU A 35 -22.50 -25.77 5.05
CA GLU A 35 -23.03 -25.67 3.70
C GLU A 35 -23.58 -24.28 3.47
N TYR A 36 -23.26 -23.68 2.34
CA TYR A 36 -23.71 -22.34 1.95
C TYR A 36 -24.88 -22.48 0.96
N GLU A 37 -26.01 -21.80 1.27
CA GLU A 37 -27.24 -21.80 0.47
C GLU A 37 -27.75 -23.21 0.08
N SER A 38 -27.60 -24.19 0.95
CA SER A 38 -28.19 -25.51 0.74
C SER A 38 -29.72 -25.45 0.85
N PHE A 39 -30.41 -26.30 0.09
CA PHE A 39 -31.86 -26.34 0.13
C PHE A 39 -32.37 -26.83 1.51
N TYR A 40 -33.25 -26.04 2.10
CA TYR A 40 -33.90 -26.44 3.34
C TYR A 40 -34.92 -27.58 3.04
N PRO A 41 -34.86 -28.70 3.78
CA PRO A 41 -35.79 -29.81 3.59
C PRO A 41 -37.17 -29.48 4.14
N MET A 42 -38.10 -29.10 3.25
CA MET A 42 -39.49 -28.82 3.61
C MET A 42 -40.46 -29.45 2.60
N ASP A 43 -41.68 -29.69 3.04
CA ASP A 43 -42.76 -30.19 2.21
C ASP A 43 -43.14 -29.20 1.10
N ALA A 44 -43.58 -29.71 -0.06
CA ALA A 44 -43.96 -28.86 -1.16
C ALA A 44 -45.13 -27.93 -0.83
N ALA A 45 -45.99 -28.33 0.12
CA ALA A 45 -47.15 -27.55 0.59
C ALA A 45 -46.72 -26.31 1.42
N ASP A 46 -45.51 -26.30 1.96
CA ASP A 46 -44.98 -25.20 2.80
C ASP A 46 -44.18 -24.17 2.00
N ARG A 47 -44.02 -24.41 0.70
CA ARG A 47 -43.34 -23.44 -0.20
C ARG A 47 -44.18 -22.19 -0.32
N ASN A 48 -43.53 -21.06 -0.16
CA ASN A 48 -44.20 -19.77 -0.33
C ASN A 48 -44.00 -19.30 -1.79
N PRO A 49 -45.08 -19.01 -2.54
CA PRO A 49 -44.98 -18.56 -3.92
C PRO A 49 -44.22 -17.22 -4.08
N ASP A 50 -44.23 -16.39 -3.03
CA ASP A 50 -43.53 -15.09 -3.07
C ASP A 50 -42.02 -15.18 -2.83
N PHE A 51 -41.55 -16.24 -2.12
CA PHE A 51 -40.14 -16.40 -1.71
C PHE A 51 -39.46 -17.63 -2.33
N GLY A 52 -40.18 -18.46 -3.07
CA GLY A 52 -39.65 -19.62 -3.75
C GLY A 52 -39.17 -20.76 -2.84
N HIS A 53 -38.09 -21.43 -3.25
CA HIS A 53 -37.44 -22.45 -2.45
C HIS A 53 -36.55 -21.81 -1.38
N TYR A 54 -36.70 -22.25 -0.14
CA TYR A 54 -35.88 -21.75 0.96
C TYR A 54 -34.48 -22.31 0.93
N GLN A 55 -33.51 -21.44 0.94
CA GLN A 55 -32.08 -21.71 1.06
C GLN A 55 -31.56 -20.83 2.20
N PRO A 56 -31.30 -21.39 3.39
CA PRO A 56 -30.62 -20.67 4.47
C PRO A 56 -29.24 -20.24 4.03
N ASP A 57 -28.76 -19.09 4.50
CA ASP A 57 -27.42 -18.62 4.16
C ASP A 57 -26.35 -19.65 4.56
N PHE A 58 -26.49 -20.25 5.74
CA PHE A 58 -25.57 -21.31 6.18
C PHE A 58 -26.33 -22.43 6.92
N TYR A 59 -25.89 -23.66 6.70
CA TYR A 59 -26.26 -24.82 7.48
C TYR A 59 -25.02 -25.48 8.08
N LEU A 60 -25.02 -25.75 9.37
CA LEU A 60 -23.96 -26.42 10.13
C LEU A 60 -24.37 -27.87 10.41
N PRO A 61 -23.99 -28.83 9.57
CA PRO A 61 -24.50 -30.21 9.63
C PRO A 61 -24.18 -30.91 10.95
N ASP A 62 -22.99 -30.76 11.49
CA ASP A 62 -22.55 -31.41 12.73
C ASP A 62 -23.40 -30.97 13.95
N PHE A 63 -24.08 -29.83 13.85
CA PHE A 63 -24.86 -29.25 14.93
C PHE A 63 -26.36 -29.18 14.61
N ALA A 64 -26.79 -29.57 13.43
CA ALA A 64 -28.14 -29.39 12.91
C ALA A 64 -28.64 -27.93 13.19
N LEU A 65 -27.80 -26.95 12.84
CA LEU A 65 -28.01 -25.54 13.14
C LEU A 65 -28.00 -24.74 11.85
N TYR A 66 -29.04 -23.91 11.65
CA TYR A 66 -29.16 -23.00 10.53
C TYR A 66 -28.81 -21.60 10.95
N HIS A 67 -28.30 -20.81 10.01
CA HIS A 67 -27.99 -19.42 10.21
C HIS A 67 -28.50 -18.57 9.05
N GLU A 68 -29.08 -17.43 9.38
CA GLU A 68 -29.53 -16.39 8.44
C GLU A 68 -28.85 -15.06 8.78
N HIS A 69 -28.36 -14.41 7.76
CA HIS A 69 -27.79 -13.06 7.85
C HIS A 69 -28.71 -12.06 7.17
N TYR A 70 -29.35 -11.20 7.94
CA TYR A 70 -30.36 -10.27 7.43
C TYR A 70 -29.80 -8.89 7.14
N GLY A 71 -30.06 -8.40 5.90
CA GLY A 71 -29.60 -7.09 5.39
C GLY A 71 -30.41 -5.90 5.90
N ILE A 72 -30.74 -5.83 7.19
CA ILE A 72 -31.55 -4.76 7.78
C ILE A 72 -30.73 -3.80 8.67
N ASP A 73 -31.27 -2.58 8.83
CA ASP A 73 -30.79 -1.59 9.79
C ASP A 73 -31.37 -1.83 11.20
N GLU A 74 -31.03 -0.95 12.16
CA GLU A 74 -31.51 -1.02 13.56
C GLU A 74 -33.01 -0.83 13.70
N ASN A 75 -33.66 -0.20 12.73
CA ASN A 75 -35.10 0.03 12.69
C ASN A 75 -35.84 -1.08 11.92
N GLY A 76 -35.11 -2.08 11.43
CA GLY A 76 -35.66 -3.18 10.65
C GLY A 76 -35.89 -2.85 9.18
N ASN A 77 -35.35 -1.75 8.65
CA ASN A 77 -35.50 -1.36 7.26
C ASN A 77 -34.39 -1.94 6.39
N VAL A 78 -34.72 -2.23 5.14
CA VAL A 78 -33.72 -2.57 4.10
C VAL A 78 -33.30 -1.32 3.36
N PRO A 79 -32.11 -1.34 2.70
CA PRO A 79 -31.66 -0.26 1.82
C PRO A 79 -32.63 0.03 0.68
N ASP A 80 -32.71 1.30 0.24
CA ASP A 80 -33.63 1.77 -0.82
C ASP A 80 -33.48 1.06 -2.16
N TYR A 81 -32.32 0.47 -2.44
CA TYR A 81 -32.08 -0.27 -3.69
C TYR A 81 -32.65 -1.70 -3.70
N PHE A 82 -33.21 -2.17 -2.59
CA PHE A 82 -33.94 -3.44 -2.56
C PHE A 82 -35.25 -3.27 -3.29
N GLY A 83 -35.50 -4.09 -4.30
CA GLY A 83 -36.78 -4.09 -5.01
C GLY A 83 -37.87 -4.82 -4.23
N PHE A 84 -39.12 -4.58 -4.61
CA PHE A 84 -40.28 -5.34 -4.11
C PHE A 84 -41.28 -5.62 -5.23
N LYS A 85 -42.15 -6.60 -5.01
CA LYS A 85 -43.22 -7.00 -5.95
C LYS A 85 -44.56 -6.97 -5.27
N PRO A 86 -45.66 -6.72 -6.00
CA PRO A 86 -47.02 -6.92 -5.44
C PRO A 86 -47.16 -8.35 -4.90
N PRO A 87 -47.87 -8.54 -3.76
CA PRO A 87 -48.76 -7.58 -3.11
C PRO A 87 -48.13 -6.60 -2.11
N PHE A 88 -46.80 -6.64 -1.91
CA PHE A 88 -46.12 -5.81 -0.92
C PHE A 88 -46.11 -4.33 -1.33
N ARG A 89 -46.10 -3.45 -0.33
CA ARG A 89 -46.13 -1.99 -0.49
C ARG A 89 -44.71 -1.36 -0.47
N SER A 90 -43.73 -2.08 0.04
CA SER A 90 -42.36 -1.64 0.13
C SER A 90 -41.39 -2.82 0.16
N ALA A 91 -40.11 -2.55 -0.13
CA ALA A 91 -39.04 -3.53 -0.02
C ALA A 91 -38.90 -4.01 1.44
N THR A 92 -39.03 -3.12 2.42
CA THR A 92 -38.96 -3.46 3.84
C THR A 92 -40.10 -4.43 4.24
N GLU A 93 -41.35 -4.17 3.79
CA GLU A 93 -42.47 -5.05 4.08
C GLU A 93 -42.26 -6.45 3.50
N GLN A 94 -41.83 -6.53 2.24
CA GLN A 94 -41.53 -7.83 1.60
C GLN A 94 -40.42 -8.57 2.34
N TYR A 95 -39.34 -7.90 2.67
CA TYR A 95 -38.18 -8.48 3.34
C TYR A 95 -38.54 -9.00 4.75
N GLN A 96 -39.28 -8.19 5.54
CA GLN A 96 -39.72 -8.58 6.87
C GLN A 96 -40.71 -9.75 6.82
N SER A 97 -41.60 -9.79 5.81
CA SER A 97 -42.49 -10.92 5.58
C SER A 97 -41.72 -12.20 5.29
N GLY A 98 -40.64 -12.10 4.48
CA GLY A 98 -39.75 -13.22 4.23
C GLY A 98 -39.02 -13.71 5.48
N MET A 99 -38.53 -12.78 6.30
CA MET A 99 -37.90 -13.12 7.59
C MET A 99 -38.86 -13.86 8.53
N GLN A 100 -40.11 -13.38 8.60
CA GLN A 100 -41.15 -14.01 9.42
C GLN A 100 -41.48 -15.41 8.91
N TRP A 101 -41.66 -15.56 7.59
CA TRP A 101 -41.91 -16.85 6.97
C TRP A 101 -40.80 -17.84 7.27
N LYS A 102 -39.53 -17.48 7.08
CA LYS A 102 -38.37 -18.33 7.40
C LYS A 102 -38.42 -18.76 8.88
N THR A 103 -38.72 -17.83 9.79
CA THR A 103 -38.84 -18.15 11.23
C THR A 103 -39.91 -19.16 11.49
N THR A 104 -41.12 -18.97 10.90
CA THR A 104 -42.27 -19.89 11.05
C THR A 104 -41.97 -21.30 10.51
N ILE A 105 -41.20 -21.39 9.41
CA ILE A 105 -40.76 -22.69 8.86
C ILE A 105 -39.87 -23.42 9.87
N HIS A 106 -38.88 -22.75 10.46
CA HIS A 106 -38.03 -23.36 11.46
C HIS A 106 -38.79 -23.80 12.72
N GLU A 107 -39.77 -23.00 13.17
CA GLU A 107 -40.67 -23.36 14.29
C GLU A 107 -41.50 -24.60 13.95
N LYS A 108 -42.11 -24.63 12.75
CA LYS A 108 -42.93 -25.78 12.29
C LYS A 108 -42.12 -27.07 12.24
N TYR A 109 -40.92 -27.03 11.70
CA TYR A 109 -40.06 -28.20 11.55
C TYR A 109 -39.15 -28.45 12.76
N GLN A 110 -39.32 -27.65 13.84
CA GLN A 110 -38.55 -27.75 15.10
C GLN A 110 -37.04 -27.76 14.89
N THR A 111 -36.54 -26.97 13.91
CA THR A 111 -35.12 -26.80 13.61
C THR A 111 -34.58 -25.55 14.28
N ARG A 112 -33.27 -25.59 14.61
CA ARG A 112 -32.61 -24.46 15.28
C ARG A 112 -32.13 -23.43 14.24
N LEU A 113 -32.47 -22.15 14.48
CA LEU A 113 -32.06 -21.03 13.63
C LEU A 113 -31.44 -19.95 14.49
N ILE A 114 -30.22 -19.56 14.14
CA ILE A 114 -29.57 -18.36 14.68
C ILE A 114 -29.57 -17.24 13.62
N LYS A 115 -29.55 -15.99 14.06
CA LYS A 115 -29.73 -14.82 13.19
C LYS A 115 -28.70 -13.76 13.46
N THR A 116 -28.15 -13.18 12.39
CA THR A 116 -27.31 -11.99 12.47
C THR A 116 -27.80 -10.92 11.52
N TYR A 117 -27.33 -9.67 11.67
CA TYR A 117 -27.89 -8.51 11.01
C TYR A 117 -26.79 -7.56 10.51
N SER A 118 -27.02 -6.92 9.35
CA SER A 118 -26.06 -5.97 8.76
C SER A 118 -25.75 -4.78 9.66
N PHE A 119 -26.71 -4.32 10.51
CA PHE A 119 -26.39 -3.25 11.45
C PHE A 119 -25.34 -3.65 12.49
N GLN A 120 -25.21 -4.93 12.81
CA GLN A 120 -24.17 -5.43 13.72
C GLN A 120 -22.78 -5.29 13.08
N ASN A 121 -22.68 -5.46 11.77
CA ASN A 121 -21.42 -5.22 11.06
C ASN A 121 -21.04 -3.73 11.08
N ARG A 122 -21.99 -2.85 10.82
CA ARG A 122 -21.79 -1.39 10.93
C ARG A 122 -21.30 -0.95 12.32
N LYS A 123 -21.75 -1.64 13.37
CA LYS A 123 -21.31 -1.43 14.77
C LYS A 123 -20.00 -2.16 15.11
N GLY A 124 -19.46 -2.98 14.22
CA GLY A 124 -18.27 -3.81 14.49
C GLY A 124 -18.53 -4.97 15.47
N THR A 125 -19.79 -5.38 15.65
CA THR A 125 -20.20 -6.42 16.62
C THR A 125 -20.67 -7.72 15.99
N LEU A 126 -20.75 -7.83 14.65
CA LEU A 126 -21.27 -8.98 13.91
C LEU A 126 -20.65 -10.31 14.36
N LEU A 127 -19.33 -10.45 14.20
CA LEU A 127 -18.67 -11.70 14.52
C LEU A 127 -18.66 -12.03 16.01
N LYS A 128 -18.73 -11.01 16.88
CA LYS A 128 -18.89 -11.22 18.33
C LYS A 128 -20.26 -11.77 18.66
N ALA A 129 -21.31 -11.19 18.08
CA ALA A 129 -22.69 -11.66 18.28
C ALA A 129 -22.88 -13.07 17.70
N PHE A 130 -22.32 -13.33 16.50
CA PHE A 130 -22.36 -14.64 15.88
C PHE A 130 -21.64 -15.71 16.74
N LYS A 131 -20.44 -15.39 17.23
CA LYS A 131 -19.68 -16.26 18.15
C LYS A 131 -20.51 -16.67 19.37
N ILE A 132 -21.14 -15.71 20.05
CA ILE A 132 -21.96 -15.98 21.24
C ILE A 132 -23.08 -16.95 20.90
N GLN A 133 -23.83 -16.72 19.81
CA GLN A 133 -24.92 -17.59 19.39
C GLN A 133 -24.43 -19.02 19.04
N LEU A 134 -23.25 -19.16 18.41
CA LEU A 134 -22.65 -20.46 18.14
C LEU A 134 -22.34 -21.21 19.44
N GLU A 135 -21.67 -20.55 20.40
CA GLU A 135 -21.30 -21.12 21.70
C GLU A 135 -22.55 -21.52 22.51
N GLU A 136 -23.59 -20.69 22.52
CA GLU A 136 -24.88 -20.98 23.18
C GLU A 136 -25.57 -22.20 22.55
N ASN A 137 -25.33 -22.49 21.28
CA ASN A 137 -25.85 -23.66 20.56
C ASN A 137 -24.91 -24.86 20.60
N GLY A 138 -23.84 -24.81 21.41
CA GLY A 138 -22.93 -25.93 21.63
C GLY A 138 -21.89 -26.13 20.51
N VAL A 139 -21.68 -25.13 19.63
CA VAL A 139 -20.70 -25.22 18.57
C VAL A 139 -19.30 -25.00 19.13
N ALA A 140 -18.43 -26.00 18.97
CA ALA A 140 -17.04 -25.92 19.39
C ALA A 140 -16.22 -25.10 18.37
N LEU A 141 -15.56 -24.03 18.82
CA LEU A 141 -14.78 -23.14 18.00
C LEU A 141 -13.29 -23.41 18.14
N ASN A 142 -12.75 -24.29 17.30
CA ASN A 142 -11.34 -24.67 17.28
C ASN A 142 -10.57 -23.86 16.25
N LYS A 143 -9.69 -22.97 16.68
CA LYS A 143 -8.91 -22.14 15.74
C LYS A 143 -7.98 -22.99 14.89
N ARG A 144 -7.93 -22.73 13.59
CA ARG A 144 -6.91 -23.29 12.70
C ARG A 144 -5.51 -22.86 13.13
N PRO A 145 -4.49 -23.74 12.95
CA PRO A 145 -3.11 -23.39 13.21
C PRO A 145 -2.67 -22.14 12.42
N PRO A 146 -1.93 -21.20 13.02
CA PRO A 146 -1.48 -19.98 12.34
C PRO A 146 -0.72 -20.23 11.04
N GLY A 147 0.05 -21.32 10.95
CA GLY A 147 0.79 -21.69 9.73
C GLY A 147 -0.11 -22.03 8.54
N GLU A 148 -1.24 -22.71 8.80
CA GLU A 148 -2.23 -23.00 7.77
C GLU A 148 -2.91 -21.71 7.28
N ILE A 149 -3.33 -20.86 8.21
CA ILE A 149 -3.93 -19.55 7.88
C ILE A 149 -2.96 -18.73 7.03
N LEU A 150 -1.69 -18.64 7.41
CA LEU A 150 -0.68 -17.91 6.65
C LEU A 150 -0.51 -18.46 5.23
N SER A 151 -0.52 -19.80 5.08
CA SER A 151 -0.39 -20.43 3.76
C SER A 151 -1.57 -20.12 2.83
N MET A 152 -2.77 -19.94 3.38
CA MET A 152 -3.98 -19.56 2.65
C MET A 152 -3.94 -18.08 2.25
N VAL A 153 -3.65 -17.21 3.21
CA VAL A 153 -3.58 -15.76 2.98
C VAL A 153 -2.52 -15.41 1.92
N LYS A 154 -1.39 -16.12 1.90
CA LYS A 154 -0.34 -15.96 0.88
C LYS A 154 -0.77 -16.31 -0.55
N ARG A 155 -1.85 -17.07 -0.72
CA ARG A 155 -2.41 -17.42 -2.03
C ARG A 155 -3.39 -16.37 -2.58
N LEU A 156 -3.78 -15.39 -1.77
CA LEU A 156 -4.61 -14.29 -2.22
C LEU A 156 -3.83 -13.39 -3.17
N ASP A 157 -4.43 -13.02 -4.28
CA ASP A 157 -3.79 -12.21 -5.34
C ASP A 157 -3.24 -10.88 -4.81
N ASP A 158 -3.92 -10.26 -3.82
CA ASP A 158 -3.58 -8.96 -3.26
C ASP A 158 -2.60 -9.05 -2.05
N TYR A 159 -2.13 -10.25 -1.66
CA TYR A 159 -1.29 -10.41 -0.45
C TYR A 159 0.01 -9.63 -0.53
N GLU A 160 0.74 -9.76 -1.63
CA GLU A 160 2.04 -9.09 -1.82
C GLU A 160 1.88 -7.57 -1.86
N ASP A 161 0.83 -7.07 -2.52
CA ASP A 161 0.53 -5.64 -2.59
C ASP A 161 0.16 -5.09 -1.20
N PHE A 162 -0.64 -5.83 -0.44
CA PHE A 162 -0.98 -5.46 0.93
C PHE A 162 0.25 -5.46 1.85
N MET A 163 1.11 -6.47 1.76
CA MET A 163 2.36 -6.52 2.54
C MET A 163 3.31 -5.40 2.13
N GLY A 164 3.37 -5.05 0.85
CA GLY A 164 4.09 -3.88 0.34
C GLY A 164 3.60 -2.58 0.96
N LEU A 165 2.28 -2.41 1.08
CA LEU A 165 1.66 -1.26 1.75
C LEU A 165 2.01 -1.22 3.24
N VAL A 166 1.88 -2.35 3.94
CA VAL A 166 2.24 -2.48 5.37
C VAL A 166 3.70 -2.11 5.61
N TYR A 167 4.61 -2.63 4.78
CA TYR A 167 6.05 -2.35 4.88
C TYR A 167 6.36 -0.87 4.62
N THR A 168 5.77 -0.29 3.58
CA THR A 168 5.94 1.13 3.25
C THR A 168 5.44 2.02 4.38
N PHE A 169 4.27 1.70 4.94
CA PHE A 169 3.70 2.44 6.06
C PHE A 169 4.53 2.31 7.35
N LEU A 170 5.04 1.10 7.64
CA LEU A 170 5.93 0.85 8.77
C LEU A 170 7.16 1.75 8.70
N ASN A 171 7.83 1.77 7.53
CA ASN A 171 9.01 2.60 7.32
C ASN A 171 8.67 4.09 7.45
N LEU A 172 7.57 4.54 6.85
CA LEU A 172 7.13 5.94 6.90
C LEU A 172 6.80 6.37 8.34
N MET A 173 6.10 5.55 9.10
CA MET A 173 5.77 5.79 10.50
C MET A 173 7.03 5.92 11.37
N LYS A 174 7.93 4.94 11.26
CA LYS A 174 9.17 4.90 12.07
C LYS A 174 10.16 6.00 11.66
N SER A 175 10.30 6.30 10.36
CA SER A 175 11.18 7.37 9.88
C SER A 175 10.73 8.78 10.29
N ASN A 176 9.44 8.94 10.60
CA ASN A 176 8.86 10.17 11.13
C ASN A 176 8.69 10.16 12.64
N ASN A 177 9.25 9.16 13.34
CA ASN A 177 9.16 9.00 14.78
C ASN A 177 7.72 9.11 15.33
N ALA A 178 6.75 8.58 14.54
CA ALA A 178 5.34 8.61 14.88
C ALA A 178 4.92 7.34 15.60
N SER A 179 3.99 7.44 16.56
CA SER A 179 3.40 6.27 17.20
C SER A 179 2.04 5.91 16.61
N VAL A 180 1.65 4.64 16.77
CA VAL A 180 0.31 4.16 16.34
C VAL A 180 -0.80 4.93 17.06
N GLU A 181 -0.61 5.27 18.33
CA GLU A 181 -1.57 6.02 19.14
C GLU A 181 -1.77 7.43 18.59
N GLN A 182 -0.68 8.12 18.24
CA GLN A 182 -0.73 9.45 17.62
C GLN A 182 -1.47 9.40 16.28
N LEU A 183 -1.22 8.36 15.47
CA LEU A 183 -1.89 8.18 14.18
C LEU A 183 -3.37 7.87 14.33
N LYS A 184 -3.75 7.02 15.31
CA LYS A 184 -5.15 6.75 15.64
C LYS A 184 -5.89 7.99 16.09
N ALA A 185 -5.26 8.83 16.91
CA ALA A 185 -5.86 10.09 17.39
C ALA A 185 -6.11 11.10 16.25
N LYS A 186 -5.28 11.09 15.23
CA LYS A 186 -5.38 11.98 14.05
C LYS A 186 -6.24 11.41 12.91
N ALA A 187 -6.60 10.12 12.97
CA ALA A 187 -7.31 9.45 11.89
C ALA A 187 -8.77 9.93 11.79
N THR A 188 -9.12 10.64 10.73
CA THR A 188 -10.49 11.07 10.41
C THR A 188 -11.15 10.13 9.39
N ASP A 189 -10.38 9.64 8.44
CA ASP A 189 -10.85 8.75 7.38
C ASP A 189 -11.12 7.33 7.88
N GLN A 190 -12.26 6.75 7.50
CA GLN A 190 -12.68 5.43 7.96
C GLN A 190 -11.78 4.30 7.42
N ARG A 191 -11.31 4.40 6.17
CA ARG A 191 -10.41 3.38 5.59
C ARG A 191 -9.07 3.37 6.32
N PHE A 192 -8.59 4.55 6.67
CA PHE A 192 -7.35 4.67 7.45
C PHE A 192 -7.50 4.09 8.87
N LYS A 193 -8.67 4.29 9.53
CA LYS A 193 -8.95 3.66 10.83
C LYS A 193 -8.95 2.14 10.75
N VAL A 194 -9.60 1.58 9.72
CA VAL A 194 -9.61 0.13 9.47
C VAL A 194 -8.19 -0.39 9.22
N PHE A 195 -7.42 0.30 8.36
CA PHE A 195 -6.03 -0.06 8.10
C PHE A 195 -5.20 -0.04 9.40
N LEU A 196 -5.30 1.00 10.22
CA LEU A 196 -4.61 1.07 11.51
C LEU A 196 -5.05 -0.05 12.48
N GLY A 197 -6.29 -0.50 12.39
CA GLY A 197 -6.79 -1.66 13.14
C GLY A 197 -6.07 -2.95 12.80
N VAL A 198 -5.74 -3.15 11.53
CA VAL A 198 -4.96 -4.31 11.05
C VAL A 198 -3.45 -4.10 11.26
N PHE A 199 -2.96 -2.90 10.99
CA PHE A 199 -1.54 -2.58 11.11
C PHE A 199 -1.02 -2.66 12.56
N ALA A 200 -1.78 -2.17 13.54
CA ALA A 200 -1.33 -2.09 14.93
C ALA A 200 -0.90 -3.44 15.53
N PRO A 201 -1.68 -4.53 15.43
CA PRO A 201 -1.23 -5.84 15.92
C PRO A 201 -0.04 -6.40 15.13
N LEU A 202 0.08 -6.13 13.83
CA LEU A 202 1.24 -6.53 13.02
C LEU A 202 2.50 -5.79 13.50
N TYR A 203 2.39 -4.49 13.73
CA TYR A 203 3.48 -3.67 14.27
C TYR A 203 3.91 -4.15 15.66
N GLN A 204 2.95 -4.44 16.53
CA GLN A 204 3.25 -4.97 17.87
C GLN A 204 3.99 -6.31 17.78
N ALA A 205 3.55 -7.24 16.94
CA ALA A 205 4.21 -8.52 16.73
C ALA A 205 5.63 -8.32 16.17
N TYR A 206 5.82 -7.39 15.22
CA TYR A 206 7.13 -7.03 14.68
C TYR A 206 8.08 -6.50 15.78
N GLN A 207 7.62 -5.60 16.63
CA GLN A 207 8.41 -5.06 17.73
C GLN A 207 8.78 -6.13 18.77
N MET A 208 7.84 -7.03 19.07
CA MET A 208 8.11 -8.18 19.95
C MET A 208 9.19 -9.10 19.36
N GLU A 209 9.15 -9.35 18.06
CA GLU A 209 10.15 -10.17 17.37
C GLU A 209 11.54 -9.51 17.38
N LEU A 210 11.63 -8.20 17.10
CA LEU A 210 12.88 -7.44 17.24
C LEU A 210 13.46 -7.54 18.66
N THR A 211 12.60 -7.40 19.67
CA THR A 211 12.99 -7.52 21.09
C THR A 211 13.47 -8.95 21.40
N ARG A 212 12.74 -9.97 20.96
CA ARG A 212 13.07 -11.38 21.17
C ARG A 212 14.43 -11.75 20.54
N THR A 213 14.69 -11.25 19.35
CA THR A 213 15.93 -11.49 18.59
C THR A 213 17.07 -10.54 18.96
N LYS A 214 16.82 -9.59 19.87
CA LYS A 214 17.77 -8.50 20.22
C LYS A 214 18.27 -7.76 18.99
N SER A 215 17.39 -7.50 18.04
CA SER A 215 17.65 -6.82 16.78
C SER A 215 16.98 -5.44 16.75
N ILE A 216 17.49 -4.57 15.91
CA ILE A 216 16.91 -3.26 15.60
C ILE A 216 16.87 -3.09 14.08
N ASP A 217 15.90 -2.34 13.57
CA ASP A 217 15.92 -1.92 12.18
C ASP A 217 16.64 -0.56 11.99
N TYR A 218 16.79 -0.13 10.74
CA TYR A 218 17.49 1.11 10.42
C TYR A 218 16.83 2.37 11.03
N ASN A 219 15.51 2.39 11.13
CA ASN A 219 14.81 3.52 11.76
C ASN A 219 15.00 3.50 13.28
N ASP A 220 14.96 2.31 13.90
CA ASP A 220 15.27 2.16 15.33
C ASP A 220 16.68 2.63 15.64
N MET A 221 17.65 2.34 14.78
CA MET A 221 19.04 2.79 14.95
C MET A 221 19.12 4.32 15.05
N VAL A 222 18.39 5.04 14.20
CA VAL A 222 18.33 6.52 14.24
C VAL A 222 17.62 7.02 15.49
N ASN A 223 16.46 6.43 15.82
CA ASN A 223 15.63 6.85 16.95
C ASN A 223 16.31 6.56 18.29
N LEU A 224 16.96 5.41 18.45
CA LEU A 224 17.73 5.05 19.63
C LEU A 224 18.97 5.94 19.79
N ALA A 225 19.69 6.23 18.70
CA ALA A 225 20.81 7.16 18.73
C ALA A 225 20.35 8.54 19.24
N THR A 226 19.20 9.03 18.78
CA THR A 226 18.59 10.27 19.26
C THR A 226 18.32 10.20 20.77
N SER A 227 17.74 9.11 21.26
CA SER A 227 17.45 8.91 22.69
C SER A 227 18.71 8.89 23.53
N HIS A 228 19.77 8.20 23.11
CA HIS A 228 21.06 8.14 23.82
C HIS A 228 21.77 9.50 23.89
N ILE A 229 21.60 10.33 22.85
CA ILE A 229 22.14 11.70 22.90
C ILE A 229 21.35 12.55 23.91
N LEU A 230 20.01 12.48 23.85
CA LEU A 230 19.15 13.26 24.74
C LEU A 230 19.25 12.85 26.22
N SER A 231 19.50 11.55 26.47
CA SER A 231 19.76 11.05 27.84
C SER A 231 21.15 11.42 28.41
N GLY A 232 22.04 11.99 27.58
CA GLY A 232 23.39 12.33 27.97
C GLY A 232 24.37 11.16 28.06
N GLU A 233 23.96 9.97 27.57
CA GLU A 233 24.84 8.78 27.46
C GLU A 233 25.91 8.99 26.40
N PHE A 234 25.59 9.74 25.35
CA PHE A 234 26.52 10.09 24.27
C PHE A 234 27.22 11.39 24.61
N ARG A 235 28.54 11.35 24.87
CA ARG A 235 29.33 12.50 25.39
C ARG A 235 30.39 13.02 24.42
N LYS A 236 30.36 12.59 23.13
CA LYS A 236 31.31 13.14 22.14
C LYS A 236 30.95 14.59 21.81
N THR A 237 31.97 15.42 21.74
CA THR A 237 31.86 16.85 21.36
C THR A 237 32.33 17.04 19.91
N TYR A 238 31.61 17.88 19.19
CA TYR A 238 31.92 18.23 17.80
C TYR A 238 32.09 19.73 17.66
N LYS A 239 33.07 20.16 16.89
CA LYS A 239 33.21 21.56 16.45
C LYS A 239 32.38 21.84 15.20
N TYR A 240 32.23 20.83 14.35
CA TYR A 240 31.52 20.92 13.09
C TYR A 240 30.62 19.70 12.91
N ILE A 241 29.42 19.94 12.45
CA ILE A 241 28.45 18.91 12.03
C ILE A 241 28.20 19.15 10.54
N LEU A 242 28.59 18.19 9.69
CA LEU A 242 28.44 18.28 8.24
C LEU A 242 27.36 17.28 7.79
N VAL A 243 26.41 17.76 7.03
CA VAL A 243 25.31 16.93 6.51
C VAL A 243 25.25 17.08 5.00
N ASP A 244 25.37 15.95 4.31
CA ASP A 244 25.22 15.86 2.86
C ASP A 244 23.82 15.34 2.47
N GLU A 245 23.39 15.57 1.24
CA GLU A 245 22.08 15.17 0.71
C GLU A 245 20.90 15.61 1.64
N PHE A 246 20.98 16.84 2.12
CA PHE A 246 20.06 17.37 3.16
C PHE A 246 18.58 17.34 2.74
N GLN A 247 18.28 17.36 1.44
CA GLN A 247 16.91 17.25 0.91
C GLN A 247 16.25 15.89 1.18
N ASP A 248 17.02 14.87 1.58
CA ASP A 248 16.51 13.55 1.92
C ASP A 248 16.26 13.36 3.43
N MET A 249 16.25 14.47 4.17
CA MET A 249 16.03 14.47 5.61
C MET A 249 14.60 14.04 5.95
N SER A 250 14.46 12.99 6.77
CA SER A 250 13.20 12.62 7.43
C SER A 250 13.11 13.29 8.80
N LEU A 251 11.91 13.34 9.40
CA LEU A 251 11.76 13.92 10.75
C LEU A 251 12.62 13.21 11.80
N GLY A 252 12.72 11.87 11.74
CA GLY A 252 13.57 11.14 12.69
C GLY A 252 15.06 11.49 12.54
N ARG A 253 15.58 11.65 11.32
CA ARG A 253 16.95 12.11 11.07
C ARG A 253 17.14 13.57 11.49
N TYR A 254 16.14 14.40 11.29
CA TYR A 254 16.13 15.78 11.75
C TYR A 254 16.17 15.87 13.28
N ASP A 255 15.41 15.02 13.98
CA ASP A 255 15.44 14.94 15.44
C ASP A 255 16.83 14.49 15.95
N LEU A 256 17.49 13.56 15.27
CA LEU A 256 18.87 13.17 15.56
C LEU A 256 19.82 14.36 15.40
N LEU A 257 19.70 15.12 14.30
CA LEU A 257 20.51 16.30 14.05
C LEU A 257 20.30 17.37 15.14
N LYS A 258 19.04 17.61 15.52
CA LYS A 258 18.71 18.54 16.62
C LYS A 258 19.30 18.09 17.96
N ALA A 259 19.20 16.81 18.28
CA ALA A 259 19.79 16.25 19.50
C ALA A 259 21.31 16.45 19.51
N LEU A 260 22.00 16.14 18.39
CA LEU A 260 23.44 16.39 18.24
C LEU A 260 23.80 17.87 18.40
N LYS A 261 23.04 18.77 17.79
CA LYS A 261 23.26 20.21 17.89
C LYS A 261 23.01 20.72 19.34
N SER A 262 21.97 20.19 20.00
CA SER A 262 21.67 20.54 21.39
C SER A 262 22.76 20.06 22.37
N ALA A 263 23.30 18.86 22.13
CA ALA A 263 24.43 18.33 22.90
C ALA A 263 25.77 19.08 22.61
N ASN A 264 25.84 19.82 21.49
CA ASN A 264 27.02 20.55 21.03
C ASN A 264 26.61 22.00 20.65
N PRO A 265 26.26 22.88 21.59
CA PRO A 265 25.72 24.21 21.29
C PRO A 265 26.66 25.09 20.47
N ASP A 266 27.97 24.96 20.68
CA ASP A 266 29.00 25.72 19.95
C ASP A 266 29.39 25.14 18.60
N ALA A 267 28.92 23.90 18.26
CA ALA A 267 29.19 23.29 16.98
C ALA A 267 28.57 24.10 15.84
N LYS A 268 29.32 24.30 14.78
CA LYS A 268 28.80 24.87 13.53
C LYS A 268 28.20 23.77 12.65
N LEU A 269 26.95 23.98 12.20
CA LEU A 269 26.27 23.11 11.28
C LEU A 269 26.49 23.60 9.85
N TYR A 270 26.90 22.70 8.97
CA TYR A 270 27.00 22.92 7.53
C TYR A 270 26.21 21.84 6.80
N ALA A 271 25.21 22.23 6.05
CA ALA A 271 24.36 21.31 5.30
C ALA A 271 24.44 21.60 3.80
N VAL A 272 24.54 20.54 3.01
CA VAL A 272 24.54 20.60 1.54
C VAL A 272 23.38 19.76 1.04
N GLY A 273 22.64 20.30 0.06
CA GLY A 273 21.51 19.60 -0.52
C GLY A 273 20.97 20.32 -1.75
N ASP A 274 20.19 19.59 -2.53
CA ASP A 274 19.50 20.10 -3.70
C ASP A 274 18.03 19.68 -3.66
N ASP A 275 17.14 20.61 -3.33
CA ASP A 275 15.70 20.37 -3.23
C ASP A 275 15.10 19.82 -4.54
N TRP A 276 15.71 20.13 -5.71
CA TRP A 276 15.29 19.57 -7.00
C TRP A 276 15.55 18.08 -7.10
N GLN A 277 16.42 17.51 -6.25
CA GLN A 277 16.71 16.08 -6.16
C GLN A 277 15.95 15.37 -5.03
N SER A 278 14.98 16.02 -4.40
CA SER A 278 14.14 15.42 -3.37
C SER A 278 13.10 14.49 -3.98
N ILE A 279 13.44 13.20 -4.08
CA ILE A 279 12.58 12.16 -4.68
C ILE A 279 12.20 11.04 -3.69
N PHE A 280 12.62 11.14 -2.42
CA PHE A 280 12.41 10.10 -1.39
C PHE A 280 11.28 10.42 -0.40
N ARG A 281 10.27 11.18 -0.82
CA ARG A 281 9.10 11.48 0.04
C ARG A 281 8.40 10.21 0.55
N PHE A 282 8.35 9.16 -0.27
CA PHE A 282 7.73 7.88 0.10
C PHE A 282 8.49 7.11 1.20
N THR A 283 9.74 7.47 1.49
CA THR A 283 10.53 6.93 2.62
C THR A 283 10.51 7.86 3.85
N GLY A 284 9.73 8.95 3.80
CA GLY A 284 9.57 9.90 4.91
C GLY A 284 10.40 11.16 4.83
N SER A 285 11.07 11.44 3.70
CA SER A 285 11.76 12.72 3.52
C SER A 285 10.77 13.87 3.47
N ASP A 286 11.08 14.95 4.19
CA ASP A 286 10.29 16.17 4.23
C ASP A 286 11.08 17.33 3.63
N ILE A 287 10.66 17.78 2.45
CA ILE A 287 11.31 18.87 1.71
C ILE A 287 11.27 20.20 2.48
N SER A 288 10.29 20.39 3.38
CA SER A 288 10.17 21.61 4.14
C SER A 288 11.41 21.87 5.03
N ILE A 289 12.09 20.82 5.45
CA ILE A 289 13.29 20.89 6.28
C ILE A 289 14.42 21.63 5.56
N ILE A 290 14.57 21.45 4.23
CA ILE A 290 15.56 22.19 3.44
C ILE A 290 15.02 23.53 2.93
N THR A 291 13.76 23.58 2.47
CA THR A 291 13.21 24.81 1.89
C THR A 291 12.88 25.89 2.93
N GLU A 292 12.72 25.50 4.19
CA GLU A 292 12.49 26.36 5.33
C GLU A 292 13.64 26.24 6.38
N PHE A 293 14.87 26.08 5.91
CA PHE A 293 16.03 25.73 6.74
C PHE A 293 16.20 26.67 7.93
N SER A 294 16.14 27.98 7.71
CA SER A 294 16.28 29.00 8.78
C SER A 294 15.17 28.92 9.83
N LYS A 295 13.96 28.52 9.44
CA LYS A 295 12.84 28.30 10.36
C LYS A 295 13.08 27.09 11.27
N HIS A 296 13.72 26.06 10.74
CA HIS A 296 14.00 24.81 11.47
C HIS A 296 15.27 24.88 12.32
N LEU A 297 16.32 25.56 11.85
CA LEU A 297 17.66 25.50 12.44
C LEU A 297 18.20 26.87 12.88
N GLY A 298 17.39 27.94 12.78
CA GLY A 298 17.72 29.26 13.25
C GLY A 298 18.51 30.08 12.24
N ILE A 299 19.21 31.13 12.71
CA ILE A 299 19.94 32.08 11.84
C ILE A 299 20.99 31.33 11.01
N THR A 300 20.89 31.47 9.70
CA THR A 300 21.74 30.77 8.74
C THR A 300 22.28 31.71 7.67
N ALA A 301 23.45 31.34 7.11
CA ALA A 301 23.95 31.91 5.86
C ALA A 301 23.68 30.89 4.75
N GLU A 302 22.93 31.28 3.75
CA GLU A 302 22.60 30.42 2.60
C GLU A 302 23.39 30.86 1.36
N ASN A 303 24.05 29.90 0.72
CA ASN A 303 24.79 30.13 -0.51
C ASN A 303 24.38 29.09 -1.56
N GLY A 304 24.12 29.55 -2.77
CA GLY A 304 23.78 28.68 -3.90
C GLY A 304 24.99 28.34 -4.75
N VAL A 305 25.22 27.04 -5.00
CA VAL A 305 26.12 26.59 -6.06
C VAL A 305 25.33 26.53 -7.35
N LEU A 306 25.46 27.58 -8.17
CA LEU A 306 24.57 27.82 -9.33
C LEU A 306 25.17 27.34 -10.66
N GLN A 307 26.38 26.79 -10.67
CA GLN A 307 26.99 26.27 -11.88
C GLN A 307 27.06 24.74 -11.83
N THR A 308 26.56 24.08 -12.87
CA THR A 308 26.68 22.62 -13.04
C THR A 308 27.69 22.28 -14.14
N TYR A 309 28.48 21.22 -13.89
CA TYR A 309 29.43 20.66 -14.84
C TYR A 309 29.01 19.27 -15.34
N ARG A 310 27.80 18.81 -14.99
CA ARG A 310 27.33 17.45 -15.28
C ARG A 310 26.72 17.35 -16.69
N PHE A 311 26.05 18.38 -17.16
CA PHE A 311 25.35 18.40 -18.44
C PHE A 311 25.34 19.81 -19.06
N ASN A 312 25.00 19.87 -20.35
CA ASN A 312 25.01 21.12 -21.10
C ASN A 312 23.76 21.99 -20.82
N ASP A 313 23.73 23.18 -21.43
CA ASP A 313 22.72 24.20 -21.26
C ASP A 313 21.33 23.74 -21.75
N GLU A 314 21.23 22.91 -22.80
CA GLU A 314 19.94 22.44 -23.32
C GLU A 314 19.26 21.48 -22.35
N ILE A 315 19.98 20.49 -21.80
CA ILE A 315 19.46 19.60 -20.75
C ILE A 315 19.15 20.39 -19.49
N LEU A 316 19.99 21.38 -19.14
CA LEU A 316 19.75 22.26 -18.01
C LEU A 316 18.42 23.01 -18.13
N ASN A 317 18.19 23.65 -19.30
CA ASN A 317 16.99 24.44 -19.54
C ASN A 317 15.72 23.57 -19.51
N LEU A 318 15.77 22.37 -20.11
CA LEU A 318 14.66 21.43 -20.11
C LEU A 318 14.30 20.97 -18.69
N SER A 319 15.30 20.51 -17.94
CA SER A 319 15.11 20.00 -16.58
C SER A 319 14.68 21.10 -15.60
N SER A 320 15.29 22.27 -15.67
CA SER A 320 14.94 23.44 -14.85
C SER A 320 13.51 23.91 -15.12
N GLY A 321 13.13 23.98 -16.42
CA GLY A 321 11.77 24.35 -16.81
C GLY A 321 10.72 23.37 -16.32
N PHE A 322 11.03 22.08 -16.27
CA PHE A 322 10.16 21.05 -15.72
C PHE A 322 10.02 21.16 -14.20
N ILE A 323 11.15 21.15 -13.48
CA ILE A 323 11.18 21.14 -12.01
C ILE A 323 10.51 22.36 -11.40
N GLN A 324 10.79 23.56 -11.96
CA GLN A 324 10.28 24.81 -11.41
C GLN A 324 8.78 25.05 -11.64
N ARG A 325 8.08 24.13 -12.34
CA ARG A 325 6.60 24.11 -12.36
C ARG A 325 6.00 23.72 -11.02
N ASN A 326 6.74 23.00 -10.18
CA ASN A 326 6.33 22.69 -8.82
C ASN A 326 6.58 23.90 -7.90
N PRO A 327 5.54 24.53 -7.33
CA PRO A 327 5.71 25.72 -6.48
C PRO A 327 6.44 25.44 -5.15
N ALA A 328 6.54 24.18 -4.74
CA ALA A 328 7.25 23.78 -3.51
C ALA A 328 8.78 23.77 -3.69
N GLN A 329 9.30 23.90 -4.91
CA GLN A 329 10.72 23.90 -5.20
C GLN A 329 11.31 25.31 -5.14
N LEU A 330 12.54 25.42 -4.66
CA LEU A 330 13.27 26.68 -4.65
C LEU A 330 13.57 27.13 -6.09
N LYS A 331 13.32 28.40 -6.37
CA LYS A 331 13.62 28.96 -7.66
C LYS A 331 15.12 29.22 -7.79
N LYS A 332 15.77 28.52 -8.72
CA LYS A 332 17.21 28.64 -8.99
C LYS A 332 17.45 29.00 -10.46
N ARG A 333 18.46 29.81 -10.70
CA ARG A 333 18.98 30.06 -12.04
C ARG A 333 20.34 29.41 -12.15
N LEU A 334 20.33 28.19 -12.66
CA LEU A 334 21.57 27.45 -12.87
C LEU A 334 22.21 27.84 -14.21
N SER A 335 23.53 27.66 -14.30
CA SER A 335 24.29 27.82 -15.53
C SER A 335 25.14 26.58 -15.81
N SER A 336 25.46 26.34 -17.07
CA SER A 336 26.42 25.32 -17.50
C SER A 336 27.50 25.97 -18.37
N PRO A 337 28.78 25.64 -18.19
CA PRO A 337 29.83 26.08 -19.09
C PRO A 337 29.80 25.32 -20.43
N TYR A 338 29.05 24.24 -20.53
CA TYR A 338 28.94 23.42 -21.73
C TYR A 338 27.74 23.85 -22.54
N GLN A 339 27.98 24.30 -23.76
CA GLN A 339 26.93 24.64 -24.72
C GLN A 339 26.64 23.46 -25.65
N ALA A 340 25.35 23.22 -25.89
CA ALA A 340 24.92 22.18 -26.81
C ALA A 340 25.30 22.56 -28.25
N LYS A 341 26.05 21.72 -28.94
CA LYS A 341 26.37 21.87 -30.36
C LYS A 341 25.34 21.25 -31.29
N ARG A 342 24.44 20.42 -30.75
CA ARG A 342 23.34 19.72 -31.42
C ARG A 342 22.30 19.37 -30.37
N SER A 343 21.09 18.97 -30.77
CA SER A 343 20.05 18.59 -29.83
C SER A 343 20.52 17.48 -28.87
N SER A 344 20.37 17.71 -27.59
CA SER A 344 20.80 16.84 -26.48
C SER A 344 19.70 15.92 -26.01
N PHE A 345 18.49 16.06 -26.54
CA PHE A 345 17.38 15.13 -26.29
C PHE A 345 16.59 14.85 -27.57
N GLU A 346 16.02 13.67 -27.64
CA GLU A 346 15.19 13.21 -28.75
C GLU A 346 13.96 12.48 -28.18
N LEU A 347 12.77 12.79 -28.70
CA LEU A 347 11.56 12.04 -28.44
C LEU A 347 11.41 10.99 -29.54
N VAL A 348 11.37 9.73 -29.17
CA VAL A 348 11.22 8.61 -30.10
C VAL A 348 9.80 8.03 -29.94
N PRO A 349 8.85 8.41 -30.80
CA PRO A 349 7.50 7.84 -30.76
C PRO A 349 7.57 6.39 -31.22
N ILE A 350 6.94 5.48 -30.43
CA ILE A 350 6.84 4.07 -30.77
C ILE A 350 5.37 3.75 -30.95
N ASN A 351 4.97 3.47 -32.20
CA ASN A 351 3.63 2.98 -32.51
C ASN A 351 3.63 1.46 -32.34
N THR A 352 2.88 0.94 -31.37
CA THR A 352 2.78 -0.48 -31.12
C THR A 352 1.37 -0.97 -31.44
N PHE A 353 1.29 -2.11 -32.15
CA PHE A 353 0.03 -2.75 -32.57
C PHE A 353 -0.02 -4.20 -32.15
N GLY A 354 -1.24 -4.74 -32.03
CA GLY A 354 -1.46 -6.13 -31.74
C GLY A 354 -1.56 -6.48 -30.25
N ASN A 355 -1.34 -7.75 -29.92
CA ASN A 355 -1.40 -8.25 -28.54
C ASN A 355 -0.19 -7.78 -27.70
N LYS A 356 -0.22 -8.08 -26.39
CA LYS A 356 0.83 -7.66 -25.44
C LYS A 356 2.23 -8.14 -25.87
N ALA A 357 2.36 -9.38 -26.37
CA ALA A 357 3.64 -9.94 -26.80
C ALA A 357 4.22 -9.18 -28.00
N ASN A 358 3.39 -8.91 -29.03
CA ASN A 358 3.80 -8.15 -30.21
C ASN A 358 4.23 -6.73 -29.84
N ARG A 359 3.50 -6.06 -28.96
CA ARG A 359 3.86 -4.72 -28.48
C ARG A 359 5.18 -4.71 -27.73
N THR A 360 5.47 -5.73 -26.90
CA THR A 360 6.73 -5.87 -26.21
C THR A 360 7.89 -6.04 -27.18
N LEU A 361 7.73 -6.87 -28.20
CA LEU A 361 8.75 -7.08 -29.23
C LEU A 361 9.03 -5.77 -30.01
N GLN A 362 7.99 -5.06 -30.44
CA GLN A 362 8.13 -3.79 -31.17
C GLN A 362 8.85 -2.72 -30.33
N LYS A 363 8.55 -2.65 -29.01
CA LYS A 363 9.28 -1.76 -28.09
C LYS A 363 10.76 -2.14 -27.98
N PHE A 364 11.05 -3.43 -27.92
CA PHE A 364 12.42 -3.94 -27.86
C PHE A 364 13.21 -3.63 -29.14
N ASP A 365 12.63 -3.85 -30.32
CA ASP A 365 13.24 -3.56 -31.61
C ASP A 365 13.55 -2.07 -31.78
N ALA A 366 12.60 -1.21 -31.36
CA ALA A 366 12.81 0.23 -31.38
C ALA A 366 13.95 0.66 -30.44
N LEU A 367 14.00 0.10 -29.23
CA LEU A 367 15.06 0.33 -28.26
C LEU A 367 16.41 -0.15 -28.79
N ASN A 368 16.49 -1.34 -29.36
CA ASN A 368 17.69 -1.89 -29.96
C ASN A 368 18.20 -1.02 -31.11
N SER A 369 17.31 -0.54 -31.98
CA SER A 369 17.65 0.39 -33.05
C SER A 369 18.19 1.72 -32.54
N LEU A 370 17.60 2.25 -31.46
CA LEU A 370 18.09 3.48 -30.80
C LEU A 370 19.48 3.27 -30.20
N ILE A 371 19.66 2.18 -29.45
CA ILE A 371 20.97 1.86 -28.84
C ILE A 371 22.03 1.66 -29.92
N ARG A 372 21.70 1.02 -31.06
CA ARG A 372 22.59 0.89 -32.20
C ARG A 372 23.08 2.25 -32.71
N LYS A 373 22.13 3.19 -32.91
CA LYS A 373 22.44 4.57 -33.34
C LYS A 373 23.38 5.26 -32.32
N ILE A 374 23.11 5.08 -31.02
CA ILE A 374 23.94 5.63 -29.95
C ILE A 374 25.34 5.01 -29.96
N ALA A 375 25.45 3.68 -30.03
CA ALA A 375 26.73 2.96 -30.01
C ALA A 375 27.62 3.31 -31.19
N MET A 376 27.04 3.54 -32.38
CA MET A 376 27.79 4.00 -33.58
C MET A 376 28.32 5.42 -33.41
N ASN A 377 27.59 6.32 -32.77
CA ASN A 377 27.99 7.71 -32.58
C ASN A 377 28.87 7.94 -31.32
N TYR A 378 28.70 7.08 -30.31
CA TYR A 378 29.35 7.19 -29.00
C TYR A 378 29.88 5.80 -28.56
N PRO A 379 30.94 5.31 -29.20
CA PRO A 379 31.58 4.06 -28.78
C PRO A 379 32.12 4.21 -27.36
N LYS A 380 31.90 3.22 -26.51
CA LYS A 380 32.23 3.16 -25.07
C LYS A 380 31.35 4.01 -24.14
N ALA A 381 30.28 4.65 -24.63
CA ALA A 381 29.37 5.38 -23.77
C ALA A 381 28.70 4.47 -22.71
N THR A 382 28.53 5.03 -21.52
CA THR A 382 27.65 4.46 -20.50
C THR A 382 26.22 4.88 -20.81
N ILE A 383 25.35 3.89 -21.04
CA ILE A 383 23.94 4.10 -21.41
C ILE A 383 23.05 3.61 -20.26
N PHE A 384 22.27 4.49 -19.66
CA PHE A 384 21.29 4.11 -18.66
C PHE A 384 19.90 4.05 -19.30
N LEU A 385 19.25 2.89 -19.13
CA LEU A 385 17.84 2.70 -19.38
C LEU A 385 17.11 2.97 -18.07
N ILE A 386 16.24 3.98 -18.03
CA ILE A 386 15.61 4.43 -16.78
C ILE A 386 14.11 4.24 -16.90
N GLY A 387 13.54 3.45 -16.00
CA GLY A 387 12.10 3.25 -15.87
C GLY A 387 11.61 3.63 -14.48
N ARG A 388 10.29 3.71 -14.31
CA ARG A 388 9.70 3.99 -13.01
C ARG A 388 9.79 2.81 -12.05
N TYR A 389 9.60 1.58 -12.56
CA TYR A 389 9.52 0.36 -11.78
C TYR A 389 10.48 -0.71 -12.31
N HIS A 390 10.82 -1.70 -11.50
CA HIS A 390 11.67 -2.82 -11.91
C HIS A 390 11.10 -3.59 -13.11
N HIS A 391 9.77 -3.71 -13.21
CA HIS A 391 9.12 -4.40 -14.32
C HIS A 391 9.14 -3.62 -15.66
N ASN A 392 9.56 -2.34 -15.67
CA ASN A 392 9.82 -1.60 -16.90
C ASN A 392 11.16 -2.00 -17.55
N ALA A 393 12.00 -2.83 -16.88
CA ALA A 393 13.24 -3.31 -17.45
C ALA A 393 12.94 -4.10 -18.74
N PRO A 394 13.71 -3.87 -19.82
CA PRO A 394 13.58 -4.68 -21.02
C PRO A 394 13.81 -6.16 -20.69
N PRO A 395 12.94 -7.09 -21.15
CA PRO A 395 13.09 -8.52 -20.85
C PRO A 395 14.43 -9.09 -21.31
N ASP A 396 14.94 -8.59 -22.44
CA ASP A 396 16.17 -9.06 -23.09
C ASP A 396 17.35 -8.11 -22.89
N LEU A 397 17.45 -7.49 -21.71
CA LEU A 397 18.54 -6.58 -21.36
C LEU A 397 19.94 -7.23 -21.57
N ARG A 398 20.06 -8.53 -21.26
CA ARG A 398 21.31 -9.28 -21.47
C ARG A 398 21.70 -9.39 -22.94
N GLU A 399 20.72 -9.49 -23.83
CA GLU A 399 20.94 -9.50 -25.27
C GLU A 399 21.48 -8.15 -25.76
N LEU A 400 20.88 -7.03 -25.32
CA LEU A 400 21.38 -5.70 -25.61
C LEU A 400 22.85 -5.53 -25.15
N GLN A 401 23.18 -6.00 -23.95
CA GLN A 401 24.56 -5.95 -23.43
C GLN A 401 25.54 -6.78 -24.28
N LYS A 402 25.12 -7.93 -24.78
CA LYS A 402 25.94 -8.78 -25.68
C LYS A 402 26.14 -8.16 -27.07
N ASN A 403 25.08 -7.53 -27.60
CA ASN A 403 25.13 -6.93 -28.93
C ASN A 403 26.00 -5.68 -28.99
N TYR A 404 26.20 -5.01 -27.85
CA TYR A 404 26.96 -3.77 -27.74
C TYR A 404 28.03 -3.85 -26.63
N PRO A 405 29.02 -4.77 -26.77
CA PRO A 405 30.00 -5.05 -25.69
C PRO A 405 30.96 -3.89 -25.39
N SER A 406 31.11 -2.94 -26.31
CA SER A 406 31.92 -1.74 -26.09
C SER A 406 31.22 -0.66 -25.26
N ASN A 407 29.88 -0.76 -25.10
CA ASN A 407 29.09 0.18 -24.31
C ASN A 407 28.69 -0.45 -22.98
N ARG A 408 28.65 0.34 -21.93
CA ARG A 408 28.11 -0.09 -20.62
C ARG A 408 26.63 0.21 -20.56
N ILE A 409 25.79 -0.79 -20.80
CA ILE A 409 24.33 -0.65 -20.75
C ILE A 409 23.82 -1.17 -19.40
N ALA A 410 23.04 -0.36 -18.66
CA ALA A 410 22.45 -0.75 -17.39
C ALA A 410 21.01 -0.24 -17.29
N TYR A 411 20.14 -1.02 -16.66
CA TYR A 411 18.80 -0.58 -16.29
C TYR A 411 18.78 -0.12 -14.83
N HIS A 412 18.12 1.01 -14.59
CA HIS A 412 17.88 1.54 -13.25
C HIS A 412 16.44 2.05 -13.13
N THR A 413 15.87 1.93 -11.95
CA THR A 413 14.67 2.72 -11.65
C THR A 413 15.06 4.19 -11.42
N ALA A 414 14.14 5.12 -11.64
CA ALA A 414 14.38 6.54 -11.40
C ALA A 414 14.96 6.84 -10.01
N HIS A 415 14.52 6.07 -8.98
CA HIS A 415 15.07 6.20 -7.62
C HIS A 415 16.49 5.62 -7.49
N ALA A 416 16.77 4.48 -8.14
CA ALA A 416 18.06 3.83 -8.04
C ALA A 416 19.16 4.54 -8.83
N CYS A 417 18.82 5.37 -9.83
CA CYS A 417 19.80 6.13 -10.60
C CYS A 417 20.20 7.46 -9.94
N LYS A 418 19.55 7.87 -8.83
CA LYS A 418 19.94 9.09 -8.10
C LYS A 418 21.43 9.02 -7.69
N GLY A 419 22.15 10.10 -7.92
CA GLY A 419 23.59 10.18 -7.63
C GLY A 419 24.49 9.53 -8.67
N LEU A 420 23.94 8.75 -9.61
CA LEU A 420 24.73 8.14 -10.70
C LEU A 420 24.90 9.11 -11.88
N THR A 421 25.91 8.84 -12.71
CA THR A 421 26.20 9.61 -13.93
C THR A 421 26.35 8.67 -15.11
N CYS A 422 25.83 9.06 -16.26
CA CYS A 422 25.99 8.35 -17.53
C CYS A 422 26.22 9.33 -18.68
N ASP A 423 26.65 8.82 -19.83
CA ASP A 423 26.82 9.62 -21.04
C ASP A 423 25.51 9.81 -21.78
N VAL A 424 24.64 8.78 -21.75
CA VAL A 424 23.32 8.79 -22.39
C VAL A 424 22.29 8.15 -21.46
N SER A 425 21.15 8.80 -21.29
CA SER A 425 19.99 8.23 -20.58
C SER A 425 18.82 8.05 -21.54
N ILE A 426 18.17 6.89 -21.48
CA ILE A 426 16.94 6.58 -22.21
C ILE A 426 15.82 6.36 -21.17
N LEU A 427 14.85 7.27 -21.18
CA LEU A 427 13.67 7.13 -20.33
C LEU A 427 12.69 6.18 -21.00
N LEU A 428 12.31 5.11 -20.29
CA LEU A 428 11.36 4.10 -20.73
C LEU A 428 10.01 4.34 -20.07
N ASP A 429 8.92 4.26 -20.87
CA ASP A 429 7.55 4.36 -20.39
C ASP A 429 6.84 3.00 -20.48
#